data_ed570363cdcce0f62646084e4342cc26
#
_entry.id   ed570363cdcce0f62646084e4342cc26
#
_cell.length_a   1.000
_cell.length_b   1.000
_cell.length_c   1.000
_cell.angle_alpha   90.00
_cell.angle_beta   90.00
_cell.angle_gamma   90.00
#
_symmetry.space_group_name_H-M   'P 1'
#
loop_
_entity.id
_entity.type
_entity.pdbx_description
1 polymer ?
#
loop_
_entity_poly.entity_id
_entity_poly.type
_entity_poly.pdbx_seq_one_letter_code
_entity_poly.pdbx_strand_id
1 'polypeptide(L)' 'MARAKSMARQLREAMDAYDAGKIAKAEYDVLASRLQDKAMRLNELGIMSDAAYHRFEDVWATGIYYTDDGLI' A
#
# COMPACT_ATOMS: atom_id res chain seq x y z
N MET A 1 13.52 17.01 -4.94
CA MET A 1 12.69 16.03 -5.64
C MET A 1 11.85 15.26 -4.62
N ALA A 2 10.57 15.17 -4.83
CA ALA A 2 9.71 14.45 -3.90
C ALA A 2 9.99 12.95 -3.96
N ARG A 3 10.05 12.32 -2.78
CA ARG A 3 10.23 10.87 -2.69
C ARG A 3 8.92 10.17 -3.08
N ALA A 4 9.00 9.08 -3.81
CA ALA A 4 7.81 8.29 -4.12
C ALA A 4 7.20 7.72 -2.84
N LYS A 5 5.88 7.66 -2.78
CA LYS A 5 5.18 7.08 -1.64
C LYS A 5 5.41 5.58 -1.59
N SER A 6 5.55 5.02 -0.40
CA SER A 6 5.64 3.56 -0.24
C SER A 6 4.32 2.91 -0.66
N MET A 7 4.39 1.62 -0.99
CA MET A 7 3.19 0.86 -1.34
C MET A 7 2.22 0.78 -0.16
N ALA A 8 2.75 0.64 1.06
CA ALA A 8 1.94 0.62 2.28
C ALA A 8 1.18 1.93 2.45
N ARG A 9 1.84 3.06 2.21
CA ARG A 9 1.22 4.38 2.31
C ARG A 9 0.13 4.56 1.26
N GLN A 10 0.38 4.13 0.03
CA GLN A 10 -0.62 4.23 -1.04
C GLN A 10 -1.87 3.42 -0.70
N LEU A 11 -1.69 2.21 -0.14
CA LEU A 11 -2.81 1.39 0.30
C LEU A 11 -3.58 2.08 1.42
N ARG A 12 -2.88 2.61 2.43
CA ARG A 12 -3.54 3.30 3.54
C ARG A 12 -4.33 4.51 3.07
N GLU A 13 -3.78 5.27 2.12
CA GLU A 13 -4.50 6.41 1.55
C GLU A 13 -5.78 5.97 0.82
N ALA A 14 -5.72 4.85 0.11
CA ALA A 14 -6.93 4.31 -0.54
C ALA A 14 -7.97 3.89 0.49
N MET A 15 -7.54 3.25 1.59
CA MET A 15 -8.45 2.87 2.68
C MET A 15 -9.09 4.10 3.31
N ASP A 16 -8.32 5.16 3.56
CA ASP A 16 -8.81 6.40 4.13
C ASP A 16 -9.84 7.07 3.21
N ALA A 17 -9.57 7.07 1.90
CA ALA A 17 -10.49 7.65 0.93
C ALA A 17 -11.82 6.87 0.91
N TYR A 18 -11.77 5.56 0.99
CA TYR A 18 -12.96 4.73 1.07
C TYR A 18 -13.73 4.99 2.37
N ASP A 19 -13.03 5.01 3.52
CA ASP A 19 -13.64 5.27 4.82
C ASP A 19 -14.29 6.65 4.88
N ALA A 20 -13.69 7.64 4.20
CA ALA A 20 -14.22 9.01 4.14
C ALA A 20 -15.35 9.16 3.12
N GLY A 21 -15.71 8.11 2.41
CA GLY A 21 -16.76 8.15 1.41
C GLY A 21 -16.37 8.87 0.11
N LYS A 22 -15.07 9.08 -0.12
CA LYS A 22 -14.59 9.76 -1.33
C LYS A 22 -14.57 8.87 -2.55
N ILE A 23 -14.45 7.57 -2.35
CA ILE A 23 -14.49 6.58 -3.44
C ILE A 23 -15.45 5.46 -3.05
N ALA A 24 -16.03 4.81 -4.08
CA ALA A 24 -16.92 3.68 -3.88
C ALA A 24 -16.11 2.41 -3.59
N LYS A 25 -16.78 1.41 -3.00
CA LYS A 25 -16.15 0.12 -2.69
C LYS A 25 -15.54 -0.53 -3.93
N ALA A 26 -16.24 -0.50 -5.05
CA ALA A 26 -15.74 -1.08 -6.30
C ALA A 26 -14.45 -0.41 -6.75
N GLU A 27 -14.37 0.91 -6.61
CA GLU A 27 -13.16 1.66 -6.93
C GLU A 27 -12.02 1.32 -5.99
N TYR A 28 -12.33 1.23 -4.69
CA TYR A 28 -11.34 0.81 -3.69
C TYR A 28 -10.80 -0.58 -4.00
N ASP A 29 -11.68 -1.53 -4.32
CA ASP A 29 -11.27 -2.90 -4.63
C ASP A 29 -10.30 -2.95 -5.81
N VAL A 30 -10.56 -2.15 -6.85
CA VAL A 30 -9.67 -2.06 -8.00
C VAL A 30 -8.30 -1.50 -7.62
N LEU A 31 -8.30 -0.39 -6.87
CA LEU A 31 -7.06 0.24 -6.43
C LEU A 31 -6.23 -0.70 -5.54
N ALA A 32 -6.87 -1.32 -4.58
CA ALA A 32 -6.20 -2.23 -3.66
C ALA A 32 -5.61 -3.44 -4.38
N SER A 33 -6.36 -4.03 -5.31
CA SER A 33 -5.88 -5.17 -6.11
C SER A 33 -4.67 -4.79 -6.95
N ARG A 34 -4.69 -3.62 -7.56
CA ARG A 34 -3.56 -3.13 -8.37
C ARG A 34 -2.31 -2.92 -7.51
N LEU A 35 -2.49 -2.36 -6.32
CA LEU A 35 -1.38 -2.15 -5.40
C LEU A 35 -0.80 -3.49 -4.94
N GLN A 36 -1.64 -4.46 -4.64
CA GLN A 36 -1.20 -5.78 -4.23
C GLN A 36 -0.39 -6.48 -5.33
N ASP A 37 -0.91 -6.49 -6.55
CA ASP A 37 -0.22 -7.10 -7.69
C ASP A 37 1.13 -6.43 -7.93
N LYS A 38 1.18 -5.11 -7.85
CA LYS A 38 2.42 -4.36 -8.03
C LYS A 38 3.41 -4.66 -6.91
N ALA A 39 2.96 -4.70 -5.66
CA ALA A 39 3.84 -5.00 -4.52
C ALA A 39 4.45 -6.40 -4.64
N MET A 40 3.65 -7.39 -4.99
CA MET A 40 4.13 -8.75 -5.21
C MET A 40 5.21 -8.80 -6.29
N ARG A 41 4.96 -8.12 -7.41
CA ARG A 41 5.91 -8.10 -8.52
C ARG A 41 7.21 -7.41 -8.13
N LEU A 42 7.13 -6.25 -7.46
CA LEU A 42 8.31 -5.53 -7.02
C LEU A 42 9.13 -6.34 -6.02
N ASN A 43 8.46 -7.06 -5.14
CA ASN A 43 9.14 -7.94 -4.18
C ASN A 43 9.83 -9.09 -4.90
N GLU A 44 9.16 -9.73 -5.85
CA GLU A 44 9.74 -10.83 -6.63
C GLU A 44 10.98 -10.39 -7.42
N LEU A 45 10.96 -9.14 -7.92
CA LEU A 45 12.08 -8.59 -8.68
C LEU A 45 13.21 -8.07 -7.79
N GLY A 46 13.05 -8.12 -6.48
CA GLY A 46 14.04 -7.62 -5.54
C GLY A 46 14.11 -6.10 -5.42
N ILE A 47 13.18 -5.39 -6.05
CA ILE A 47 13.10 -3.92 -5.97
C ILE A 47 12.50 -3.49 -4.65
N MET A 48 11.49 -4.22 -4.17
CA MET A 48 10.84 -3.99 -2.90
C MET A 48 11.35 -5.03 -1.90
N SER A 49 11.91 -4.58 -0.78
CA SER A 49 12.45 -5.48 0.24
C SER A 49 11.34 -6.30 0.90
N ASP A 50 11.72 -7.42 1.50
CA ASP A 50 10.75 -8.25 2.24
C ASP A 50 10.16 -7.47 3.41
N ALA A 51 10.96 -6.66 4.09
CA ALA A 51 10.46 -5.82 5.19
C ALA A 51 9.39 -4.85 4.72
N ALA A 52 9.61 -4.19 3.58
CA ALA A 52 8.63 -3.27 3.00
C ALA A 52 7.37 -4.03 2.55
N TYR A 53 7.54 -5.23 1.99
CA TYR A 53 6.42 -6.05 1.57
C TYR A 53 5.58 -6.49 2.78
N HIS A 54 6.21 -6.90 3.88
CA HIS A 54 5.48 -7.24 5.10
C HIS A 54 4.71 -6.05 5.68
N ARG A 55 5.28 -4.85 5.59
CA ARG A 55 4.55 -3.63 6.01
C ARG A 55 3.31 -3.41 5.16
N PHE A 56 3.41 -3.64 3.86
CA PHE A 56 2.26 -3.55 2.97
C PHE A 56 1.20 -4.58 3.37
N GLU A 57 1.60 -5.81 3.62
CA GLU A 57 0.69 -6.87 4.05
C GLU A 57 0.02 -6.54 5.39
N ASP A 58 0.76 -5.93 6.32
CA ASP A 58 0.19 -5.51 7.61
C ASP A 58 -0.92 -4.49 7.41
N VAL A 59 -0.71 -3.50 6.54
CA VAL A 59 -1.75 -2.51 6.23
C VAL A 59 -2.97 -3.22 5.62
N TRP A 60 -2.74 -4.16 4.73
CA TRP A 60 -3.82 -4.92 4.10
C TRP A 60 -4.63 -5.70 5.14
N ALA A 61 -3.95 -6.37 6.07
CA ALA A 61 -4.60 -7.26 7.03
C ALA A 61 -5.22 -6.51 8.21
N THR A 62 -4.58 -5.45 8.69
CA THR A 62 -4.97 -4.79 9.95
C THR A 62 -5.42 -3.34 9.77
N GLY A 63 -5.13 -2.74 8.63
CA GLY A 63 -5.37 -1.32 8.41
C GLY A 63 -4.40 -0.40 9.14
N ILE A 64 -3.43 -0.97 9.85
CA ILE A 64 -2.47 -0.17 10.61
C ILE A 64 -1.34 0.27 9.69
N TYR A 65 -1.09 1.58 9.65
CA TYR A 65 0.00 2.16 8.89
C TYR A 65 0.94 2.91 9.83
N TYR A 66 2.19 2.54 9.79
CA TYR A 66 3.24 3.27 10.47
C TYR A 66 3.85 4.27 9.47
N THR A 67 4.70 5.14 9.92
CA THR A 67 5.32 6.13 9.03
C THR A 67 6.22 5.45 7.99
N ASP A 68 6.51 6.16 6.91
CA ASP A 68 7.43 5.66 5.88
C ASP A 68 8.88 5.66 6.35
N ASP A 69 9.16 6.22 7.53
CA ASP A 69 10.51 6.30 8.06
C ASP A 69 11.08 4.90 8.27
N GLY A 70 12.17 4.60 7.59
CA GLY A 70 12.82 3.31 7.70
C GLY A 70 12.17 2.18 6.91
N LEU A 71 11.17 2.48 6.10
CA LEU A 71 10.46 1.48 5.30
C LEU A 71 11.02 1.31 3.88
N ILE A 72 12.13 1.83 3.66
CA ILE A 72 12.72 1.82 2.33
C ILE A 72 13.33 0.48 2.00
#